data_318e737daa0665d4904a20108f481223
#
_entry.id   318e737daa0665d4904a20108f481223
#
_cell.length_a   1.000
_cell.length_b   1.000
_cell.length_c   1.000
_cell.angle_alpha   90.00
_cell.angle_beta   90.00
_cell.angle_gamma   90.00
#
_symmetry.space_group_name_H-M   'P 1'
#
loop_
_entity.id
_entity.type
_entity.pdbx_description
1 polymer ?
#
loop_
_entity_poly.entity_id
_entity_poly.type
_entity_poly.pdbx_seq_one_letter_code
_entity_poly.pdbx_strand_id
1 'polypeptide(L)'
;MEKSPKFILNNRYSVMKKTTQRSILMMENGCKSPYTRNVYRHRLNQWIEYLGMDSHSAFVFDELIKIPISKLKEMVEDYVMYRKSCGLVRSTINNDIAAITHFLRMNDVEVSMYKAKKFMPEQIKIRGDKPYTTELLQQALRCVAGYTQFNAVVHFLCATGARGGITEHLKMKHIGELKDGCKSVLCYADTKDEYLTFIHPEAIVALDQWLEIRKQRGDIVDKNSWVFCHTNDTSSPLHEADIDSRLQSKLKSLDRGELIHGRYDIAITYGMRKLWNLISKLTDGVNPHLSEKMFAHNSQSLKVDTFYLKPTEEQLLTEYKKFYRELYISEEYRLKAELERKNKIIIENQEEKDRRLVNQESRIAELEKALKNFTKY
;
A
#
# COMPACT_ATOMS: atom_id res chain seq x y z
N MET A 1 -6.08 -18.04 -51.88
CA MET A 1 -7.30 -17.23 -51.71
C MET A 1 -7.39 -16.81 -50.25
N GLU A 2 -6.90 -15.63 -49.93
CA GLU A 2 -7.03 -15.06 -48.58
C GLU A 2 -8.48 -14.70 -48.29
N LYS A 3 -9.04 -15.30 -47.24
CA LYS A 3 -10.40 -14.99 -46.80
C LYS A 3 -10.40 -13.61 -46.19
N SER A 4 -11.21 -12.73 -46.74
CA SER A 4 -11.29 -11.32 -46.38
C SER A 4 -11.54 -11.07 -44.87
N PRO A 5 -11.04 -9.99 -44.26
CA PRO A 5 -11.21 -9.67 -42.83
C PRO A 5 -12.66 -9.62 -42.35
N LYS A 6 -13.61 -9.38 -43.23
CA LYS A 6 -15.06 -9.38 -42.91
C LYS A 6 -15.62 -10.73 -42.47
N PHE A 7 -15.04 -11.84 -42.93
CA PHE A 7 -15.54 -13.19 -42.55
C PHE A 7 -15.10 -13.59 -41.14
N ILE A 8 -13.94 -13.14 -40.72
CA ILE A 8 -13.41 -13.40 -39.37
C ILE A 8 -14.18 -12.55 -38.31
N LEU A 9 -14.54 -11.31 -38.65
CA LEU A 9 -15.34 -10.43 -37.79
C LEU A 9 -16.76 -11.00 -37.55
N ASN A 10 -17.41 -11.49 -38.59
CA ASN A 10 -18.77 -12.04 -38.49
C ASN A 10 -18.80 -13.31 -37.63
N ASN A 11 -17.79 -14.16 -37.67
CA ASN A 11 -17.75 -15.39 -36.88
C ASN A 11 -17.45 -15.10 -35.39
N ARG A 12 -16.58 -14.15 -35.08
CA ARG A 12 -16.37 -13.70 -33.69
C ARG A 12 -17.62 -13.04 -33.11
N TYR A 13 -18.33 -12.24 -33.90
CA TYR A 13 -19.57 -11.57 -33.49
C TYR A 13 -20.71 -12.57 -33.23
N SER A 14 -20.80 -13.68 -34.00
CA SER A 14 -21.79 -14.74 -33.82
C SER A 14 -21.49 -15.61 -32.59
N VAL A 15 -20.22 -15.84 -32.27
CA VAL A 15 -19.79 -16.60 -31.08
C VAL A 15 -20.00 -15.77 -29.81
N MET A 16 -19.71 -14.46 -29.83
CA MET A 16 -20.01 -13.57 -28.71
C MET A 16 -21.52 -13.45 -28.41
N LYS A 17 -22.38 -13.52 -29.41
CA LYS A 17 -23.84 -13.48 -29.24
C LYS A 17 -24.41 -14.73 -28.55
N LYS A 18 -23.71 -15.87 -28.60
CA LYS A 18 -24.26 -17.15 -28.11
C LYS A 18 -23.98 -17.45 -26.63
N THR A 19 -23.03 -16.77 -25.99
CA THR A 19 -22.53 -17.19 -24.68
C THR A 19 -22.52 -16.12 -23.58
N THR A 20 -22.63 -14.81 -23.89
CA THR A 20 -22.58 -13.76 -22.88
C THR A 20 -23.35 -12.51 -23.36
N GLN A 21 -24.09 -11.87 -22.44
CA GLN A 21 -24.82 -10.64 -22.72
C GLN A 21 -23.85 -9.54 -23.18
N ARG A 22 -24.19 -8.88 -24.29
CA ARG A 22 -23.38 -7.81 -24.86
C ARG A 22 -23.20 -6.64 -23.87
N SER A 23 -24.26 -6.26 -23.17
CA SER A 23 -24.26 -5.14 -22.25
C SER A 23 -23.28 -5.30 -21.11
N ILE A 24 -23.21 -6.48 -20.50
CA ILE A 24 -22.24 -6.74 -19.43
C ILE A 24 -20.81 -6.83 -19.96
N LEU A 25 -20.61 -7.40 -21.17
CA LEU A 25 -19.30 -7.43 -21.81
C LEU A 25 -18.74 -6.02 -22.09
N MET A 26 -19.60 -5.09 -22.54
CA MET A 26 -19.20 -3.71 -22.76
C MET A 26 -18.70 -3.07 -21.46
N MET A 27 -19.42 -3.24 -20.36
CA MET A 27 -19.01 -2.76 -19.03
C MET A 27 -17.68 -3.39 -18.58
N GLU A 28 -17.55 -4.71 -18.70
CA GLU A 28 -16.36 -5.43 -18.26
C GLU A 28 -15.10 -5.03 -19.06
N ASN A 29 -15.21 -4.85 -20.37
CA ASN A 29 -14.10 -4.41 -21.22
C ASN A 29 -13.75 -2.92 -21.01
N GLY A 30 -14.70 -2.11 -20.51
CA GLY A 30 -14.45 -0.74 -20.09
C GLY A 30 -13.67 -0.63 -18.77
N CYS A 31 -13.55 -1.71 -18.01
CA CYS A 31 -12.80 -1.75 -16.76
C CYS A 31 -11.30 -2.00 -17.02
N LYS A 32 -10.43 -1.11 -16.52
CA LYS A 32 -8.97 -1.23 -16.72
C LYS A 32 -8.33 -2.36 -15.92
N SER A 33 -8.92 -2.76 -14.79
CA SER A 33 -8.37 -3.83 -13.94
C SER A 33 -9.38 -4.94 -13.69
N PRO A 34 -8.94 -6.20 -13.55
CA PRO A 34 -9.79 -7.33 -13.14
C PRO A 34 -10.51 -7.08 -11.82
N TYR A 35 -9.83 -6.46 -10.85
CA TYR A 35 -10.41 -6.10 -9.56
C TYR A 35 -11.62 -5.16 -9.71
N THR A 36 -11.46 -4.07 -10.47
CA THR A 36 -12.57 -3.12 -10.73
C THR A 36 -13.74 -3.81 -11.41
N ARG A 37 -13.47 -4.71 -12.37
CA ARG A 37 -14.48 -5.51 -13.06
C ARG A 37 -15.30 -6.34 -12.06
N ASN A 38 -14.63 -7.08 -11.19
CA ASN A 38 -15.29 -7.94 -10.19
C ASN A 38 -16.11 -7.11 -9.19
N VAL A 39 -15.57 -6.00 -8.70
CA VAL A 39 -16.28 -5.08 -7.79
C VAL A 39 -17.52 -4.51 -8.47
N TYR A 40 -17.41 -4.01 -9.70
CA TYR A 40 -18.54 -3.42 -10.41
C TYR A 40 -19.61 -4.46 -10.71
N ARG A 41 -19.22 -5.68 -11.10
CA ARG A 41 -20.18 -6.77 -11.32
C ARG A 41 -20.93 -7.12 -10.04
N HIS A 42 -20.22 -7.25 -8.92
CA HIS A 42 -20.85 -7.50 -7.62
C HIS A 42 -21.84 -6.39 -7.23
N ARG A 43 -21.47 -5.12 -7.43
CA ARG A 43 -22.36 -3.97 -7.13
C ARG A 43 -23.59 -3.92 -8.02
N LEU A 44 -23.43 -4.24 -9.31
CA LEU A 44 -24.55 -4.34 -10.23
C LEU A 44 -25.51 -5.48 -9.85
N ASN A 45 -24.99 -6.64 -9.48
CA ASN A 45 -25.81 -7.75 -9.03
C ASN A 45 -26.65 -7.35 -7.81
N GLN A 46 -26.07 -6.63 -6.82
CA GLN A 46 -26.80 -6.12 -5.67
C GLN A 46 -27.94 -5.16 -6.07
N TRP A 47 -27.72 -4.31 -7.08
CA TRP A 47 -28.77 -3.43 -7.60
C TRP A 47 -29.88 -4.22 -8.31
N ILE A 48 -29.53 -5.19 -9.15
CA ILE A 48 -30.46 -6.07 -9.86
C ILE A 48 -31.35 -6.84 -8.87
N GLU A 49 -30.74 -7.41 -7.83
CA GLU A 49 -31.44 -8.13 -6.76
C GLU A 49 -32.41 -7.19 -6.00
N TYR A 50 -32.00 -5.95 -5.72
CA TYR A 50 -32.89 -4.93 -5.13
C TYR A 50 -34.09 -4.64 -6.02
N LEU A 51 -33.94 -4.66 -7.35
CA LEU A 51 -35.03 -4.48 -8.31
C LEU A 51 -35.95 -5.69 -8.41
N GLY A 52 -35.67 -6.77 -7.68
CA GLY A 52 -36.43 -8.04 -7.77
C GLY A 52 -36.18 -8.83 -9.05
N MET A 53 -35.07 -8.54 -9.75
CA MET A 53 -34.68 -9.25 -10.97
C MET A 53 -33.65 -10.33 -10.64
N ASP A 54 -33.61 -11.40 -11.41
CA ASP A 54 -32.63 -12.48 -11.24
C ASP A 54 -31.26 -12.07 -11.80
N SER A 55 -30.30 -11.81 -10.92
CA SER A 55 -28.92 -11.43 -11.29
C SER A 55 -28.16 -12.52 -12.05
N HIS A 56 -28.65 -13.77 -12.04
CA HIS A 56 -28.08 -14.92 -12.76
C HIS A 56 -28.77 -15.14 -14.12
N SER A 57 -29.87 -14.43 -14.41
CA SER A 57 -30.55 -14.53 -15.69
C SER A 57 -29.63 -14.15 -16.86
N ALA A 58 -29.65 -14.95 -17.91
CA ALA A 58 -28.85 -14.72 -19.10
C ALA A 58 -29.19 -13.41 -19.85
N PHE A 59 -30.28 -12.73 -19.52
CA PHE A 59 -30.79 -11.57 -20.25
C PHE A 59 -30.94 -10.30 -19.39
N VAL A 60 -30.76 -10.38 -18.10
CA VAL A 60 -31.08 -9.29 -17.15
C VAL A 60 -30.37 -7.96 -17.50
N PHE A 61 -29.12 -8.01 -17.90
CA PHE A 61 -28.35 -6.78 -18.22
C PHE A 61 -28.81 -6.16 -19.56
N ASP A 62 -29.21 -6.99 -20.53
CA ASP A 62 -29.75 -6.49 -21.80
C ASP A 62 -31.18 -5.98 -21.66
N GLU A 63 -31.91 -6.43 -20.66
CA GLU A 63 -33.24 -5.91 -20.30
C GLU A 63 -33.14 -4.56 -19.58
N LEU A 64 -32.18 -4.41 -18.68
CA LEU A 64 -31.94 -3.14 -17.95
C LEU A 64 -31.71 -1.97 -18.90
N ILE A 65 -30.93 -2.12 -19.95
CA ILE A 65 -30.63 -1.03 -20.89
C ILE A 65 -31.81 -0.63 -21.77
N LYS A 66 -32.86 -1.45 -21.84
CA LYS A 66 -34.11 -1.16 -22.59
C LYS A 66 -35.11 -0.38 -21.77
N ILE A 67 -34.90 -0.27 -20.45
CA ILE A 67 -35.82 0.49 -19.56
C ILE A 67 -35.68 1.99 -19.91
N PRO A 68 -36.83 2.73 -19.98
CA PRO A 68 -36.80 4.16 -20.22
C PRO A 68 -35.91 4.93 -19.23
N ILE A 69 -35.18 5.92 -19.70
CA ILE A 69 -34.20 6.69 -18.90
C ILE A 69 -34.88 7.32 -17.65
N SER A 70 -36.10 7.84 -17.80
CA SER A 70 -36.85 8.37 -16.66
C SER A 70 -37.07 7.34 -15.55
N LYS A 71 -37.36 6.10 -15.93
CA LYS A 71 -37.61 5.01 -14.99
C LYS A 71 -36.28 4.51 -14.36
N LEU A 72 -35.22 4.37 -15.17
CA LEU A 72 -33.90 4.06 -14.65
C LEU A 72 -33.42 5.08 -13.61
N LYS A 73 -33.68 6.35 -13.85
CA LYS A 73 -33.39 7.43 -12.91
C LYS A 73 -34.09 7.24 -11.58
N GLU A 74 -35.40 7.00 -11.58
CA GLU A 74 -36.21 6.69 -10.37
C GLU A 74 -35.65 5.48 -9.64
N MET A 75 -35.37 4.37 -10.35
CA MET A 75 -34.86 3.15 -9.79
C MET A 75 -33.47 3.35 -9.09
N VAL A 76 -32.62 4.20 -9.63
CA VAL A 76 -31.33 4.54 -8.99
C VAL A 76 -31.53 5.46 -7.78
N GLU A 77 -32.44 6.45 -7.86
CA GLU A 77 -32.77 7.32 -6.74
C GLU A 77 -33.34 6.50 -5.55
N ASP A 78 -34.28 5.59 -5.81
CA ASP A 78 -34.87 4.69 -4.81
C ASP A 78 -33.84 3.74 -4.21
N TYR A 79 -32.94 3.19 -5.05
CA TYR A 79 -31.87 2.34 -4.56
C TYR A 79 -30.91 3.08 -3.61
N VAL A 80 -30.56 4.32 -3.91
CA VAL A 80 -29.72 5.13 -3.02
C VAL A 80 -30.40 5.40 -1.68
N MET A 81 -31.71 5.71 -1.70
CA MET A 81 -32.47 5.89 -0.46
C MET A 81 -32.57 4.60 0.35
N TYR A 82 -32.79 3.47 -0.30
CA TYR A 82 -32.75 2.15 0.33
C TYR A 82 -31.37 1.85 0.95
N ARG A 83 -30.28 2.04 0.22
CA ARG A 83 -28.92 1.81 0.74
C ARG A 83 -28.59 2.71 1.94
N LYS A 84 -29.09 3.96 1.92
CA LYS A 84 -29.01 4.88 3.06
C LYS A 84 -29.80 4.36 4.26
N SER A 85 -31.02 3.86 4.07
CA SER A 85 -31.85 3.29 5.17
C SER A 85 -31.21 2.03 5.78
N CYS A 86 -30.41 1.29 5.00
CA CYS A 86 -29.58 0.18 5.49
C CYS A 86 -28.37 0.65 6.34
N GLY A 87 -28.21 1.95 6.60
CA GLY A 87 -27.10 2.49 7.41
C GLY A 87 -25.73 2.49 6.72
N LEU A 88 -25.68 2.36 5.39
CA LEU A 88 -24.41 2.34 4.66
C LEU A 88 -23.79 3.74 4.55
N VAL A 89 -22.47 3.78 4.65
CA VAL A 89 -21.72 5.04 4.56
C VAL A 89 -21.66 5.57 3.12
N ARG A 90 -21.53 6.89 2.99
CA ARG A 90 -21.49 7.59 1.70
C ARG A 90 -20.53 6.99 0.68
N SER A 91 -19.33 6.57 1.10
CA SER A 91 -18.32 6.00 0.20
C SER A 91 -18.77 4.68 -0.43
N THR A 92 -19.48 3.84 0.33
CA THR A 92 -20.03 2.57 -0.18
C THR A 92 -21.11 2.82 -1.22
N ILE A 93 -22.06 3.73 -0.93
CA ILE A 93 -23.14 4.09 -1.87
C ILE A 93 -22.56 4.77 -3.12
N ASN A 94 -21.52 5.57 -2.98
CA ASN A 94 -20.87 6.18 -4.14
C ASN A 94 -20.25 5.14 -5.07
N ASN A 95 -19.70 4.05 -4.53
CA ASN A 95 -19.19 2.93 -5.33
C ASN A 95 -20.32 2.18 -6.05
N ASP A 96 -21.49 2.05 -5.42
CA ASP A 96 -22.67 1.47 -6.08
C ASP A 96 -23.09 2.34 -7.27
N ILE A 97 -23.23 3.66 -7.07
CA ILE A 97 -23.55 4.62 -8.14
C ILE A 97 -22.47 4.58 -9.25
N ALA A 98 -21.20 4.48 -8.89
CA ALA A 98 -20.12 4.44 -9.88
C ALA A 98 -20.22 3.20 -10.78
N ALA A 99 -20.53 2.02 -10.21
CA ALA A 99 -20.75 0.80 -10.98
C ALA A 99 -21.95 0.90 -11.92
N ILE A 100 -23.09 1.39 -11.41
CA ILE A 100 -24.32 1.58 -12.21
C ILE A 100 -24.07 2.59 -13.33
N THR A 101 -23.45 3.74 -13.01
CA THR A 101 -23.14 4.77 -14.00
C THR A 101 -22.20 4.25 -15.09
N HIS A 102 -21.17 3.47 -14.69
CA HIS A 102 -20.24 2.89 -15.65
C HIS A 102 -20.96 1.89 -16.58
N PHE A 103 -21.80 1.00 -16.03
CA PHE A 103 -22.58 0.05 -16.80
C PHE A 103 -23.48 0.75 -17.83
N LEU A 104 -24.25 1.73 -17.38
CA LEU A 104 -25.18 2.45 -18.25
C LEU A 104 -24.45 3.22 -19.37
N ARG A 105 -23.38 3.95 -19.02
CA ARG A 105 -22.58 4.70 -20.01
C ARG A 105 -21.88 3.83 -21.04
N MET A 106 -21.37 2.67 -20.62
CA MET A 106 -20.74 1.72 -21.54
C MET A 106 -21.75 1.10 -22.53
N ASN A 107 -23.04 1.29 -22.28
CA ASN A 107 -24.13 0.87 -23.13
C ASN A 107 -24.93 2.06 -23.72
N ASP A 108 -24.30 3.22 -23.83
CA ASP A 108 -24.86 4.42 -24.44
C ASP A 108 -26.16 4.95 -23.75
N VAL A 109 -26.36 4.58 -22.45
CA VAL A 109 -27.50 5.04 -21.65
C VAL A 109 -27.01 6.10 -20.66
N GLU A 110 -27.39 7.35 -20.89
CA GLU A 110 -27.00 8.47 -20.04
C GLU A 110 -28.10 8.84 -19.03
N VAL A 111 -27.85 8.57 -17.75
CA VAL A 111 -28.76 8.88 -16.65
C VAL A 111 -28.12 9.92 -15.74
N SER A 112 -28.84 11.01 -15.46
CA SER A 112 -28.38 12.02 -14.51
C SER A 112 -28.42 11.49 -13.07
N MET A 113 -27.23 11.40 -12.46
CA MET A 113 -27.06 10.97 -11.05
C MET A 113 -27.13 12.13 -10.04
N TYR A 114 -27.56 13.33 -10.48
CA TYR A 114 -27.53 14.52 -9.62
C TYR A 114 -28.40 14.35 -8.35
N LYS A 115 -29.67 13.96 -8.51
CA LYS A 115 -30.57 13.76 -7.37
C LYS A 115 -30.13 12.58 -6.50
N ALA A 116 -29.78 11.44 -7.11
CA ALA A 116 -29.27 10.28 -6.39
C ALA A 116 -28.08 10.66 -5.47
N LYS A 117 -27.13 11.47 -5.96
CA LYS A 117 -26.02 11.99 -5.13
C LYS A 117 -26.46 12.92 -4.01
N LYS A 118 -27.58 13.66 -4.15
CA LYS A 118 -28.14 14.51 -3.08
C LYS A 118 -28.79 13.71 -1.96
N PHE A 119 -29.34 12.53 -2.28
CA PHE A 119 -29.94 11.63 -1.29
C PHE A 119 -28.96 10.86 -0.44
N MET A 120 -27.67 10.82 -0.84
CA MET A 120 -26.63 10.15 -0.05
C MET A 120 -26.51 10.71 1.36
N PRO A 121 -26.12 9.89 2.35
CA PRO A 121 -25.82 10.38 3.69
C PRO A 121 -24.67 11.39 3.67
N GLU A 122 -24.59 12.19 4.73
CA GLU A 122 -23.44 13.09 4.92
C GLU A 122 -22.12 12.30 4.95
N GLN A 123 -21.05 12.98 4.54
CA GLN A 123 -19.74 12.39 4.62
C GLN A 123 -19.24 12.49 6.06
N ILE A 124 -19.18 11.35 6.73
CA ILE A 124 -18.57 11.25 8.06
C ILE A 124 -17.11 10.88 7.95
N LYS A 125 -16.29 11.34 8.90
CA LYS A 125 -14.90 10.88 9.02
C LYS A 125 -14.92 9.41 9.45
N ILE A 126 -14.50 8.52 8.56
CA ILE A 126 -14.45 7.09 8.85
C ILE A 126 -13.20 6.82 9.70
N ARG A 127 -13.34 5.97 10.71
CA ARG A 127 -12.20 5.50 11.54
C ARG A 127 -11.20 4.65 10.72
N GLY A 128 -10.07 4.31 11.31
CA GLY A 128 -8.96 3.64 10.63
C GLY A 128 -7.87 4.62 10.21
N ASP A 129 -7.84 5.80 10.86
CA ASP A 129 -6.92 6.89 10.53
C ASP A 129 -5.69 6.95 11.42
N LYS A 130 -5.64 6.18 12.53
CA LYS A 130 -4.50 6.18 13.43
C LYS A 130 -3.39 5.23 12.93
N PRO A 131 -2.12 5.61 13.06
CA PRO A 131 -0.98 4.71 12.89
C PRO A 131 -0.89 3.74 14.07
N TYR A 132 -0.13 2.66 13.91
CA TYR A 132 0.34 1.88 15.06
C TYR A 132 1.29 2.70 15.92
N THR A 133 1.38 2.36 17.21
CA THR A 133 2.51 2.70 18.07
C THR A 133 3.50 1.53 18.09
N THR A 134 4.72 1.77 18.54
CA THR A 134 5.73 0.71 18.67
C THR A 134 5.28 -0.38 19.64
N GLU A 135 4.71 0.01 20.78
CA GLU A 135 4.22 -0.90 21.81
C GLU A 135 3.10 -1.80 21.27
N LEU A 136 2.22 -1.22 20.46
CA LEU A 136 1.14 -1.97 19.82
C LEU A 136 1.66 -2.94 18.76
N LEU A 137 2.71 -2.56 18.02
CA LEU A 137 3.40 -3.47 17.09
C LEU A 137 4.12 -4.60 17.80
N GLN A 138 4.76 -4.33 18.94
CA GLN A 138 5.37 -5.37 19.78
C GLN A 138 4.32 -6.37 20.27
N GLN A 139 3.13 -5.89 20.66
CA GLN A 139 2.01 -6.75 21.00
C GLN A 139 1.52 -7.56 19.79
N ALA A 140 1.42 -6.93 18.62
CA ALA A 140 1.05 -7.61 17.38
C ALA A 140 2.04 -8.74 17.04
N LEU A 141 3.35 -8.50 17.16
CA LEU A 141 4.38 -9.53 16.96
C LEU A 141 4.25 -10.69 17.95
N ARG A 142 3.94 -10.42 19.22
CA ARG A 142 3.65 -11.48 20.19
C ARG A 142 2.45 -12.34 19.78
N CYS A 143 1.39 -11.73 19.25
CA CYS A 143 0.23 -12.46 18.75
C CYS A 143 0.54 -13.35 17.53
N VAL A 144 1.55 -13.02 16.75
CA VAL A 144 1.96 -13.79 15.56
C VAL A 144 3.28 -14.56 15.74
N ALA A 145 3.83 -14.65 16.96
CA ALA A 145 5.13 -15.28 17.22
C ALA A 145 5.21 -16.74 16.72
N GLY A 146 4.13 -17.51 16.80
CA GLY A 146 4.04 -18.88 16.26
C GLY A 146 3.82 -18.97 14.74
N TYR A 147 3.73 -17.84 14.02
CA TYR A 147 3.38 -17.77 12.62
C TYR A 147 4.43 -16.98 11.84
N THR A 148 5.57 -17.62 11.51
CA THR A 148 6.75 -17.00 10.92
C THR A 148 6.43 -16.17 9.66
N GLN A 149 5.51 -16.65 8.82
CA GLN A 149 5.06 -15.89 7.64
C GLN A 149 4.43 -14.56 8.02
N PHE A 150 3.50 -14.54 9.00
CA PHE A 150 2.82 -13.29 9.40
C PHE A 150 3.75 -12.37 10.19
N ASN A 151 4.69 -12.93 10.93
CA ASN A 151 5.76 -12.17 11.55
C ASN A 151 6.57 -11.42 10.47
N ALA A 152 7.01 -12.13 9.43
CA ALA A 152 7.72 -11.53 8.31
C ALA A 152 6.87 -10.48 7.55
N VAL A 153 5.57 -10.73 7.34
CA VAL A 153 4.67 -9.76 6.71
C VAL A 153 4.57 -8.46 7.53
N VAL A 154 4.41 -8.56 8.85
CA VAL A 154 4.34 -7.38 9.73
C VAL A 154 5.62 -6.56 9.65
N HIS A 155 6.78 -7.19 9.81
CA HIS A 155 8.08 -6.52 9.69
C HIS A 155 8.29 -5.89 8.31
N PHE A 156 7.95 -6.62 7.25
CA PHE A 156 8.08 -6.14 5.88
C PHE A 156 7.21 -4.89 5.60
N LEU A 157 5.93 -4.94 5.99
CA LEU A 157 5.02 -3.80 5.79
C LEU A 157 5.42 -2.58 6.63
N CYS A 158 5.90 -2.79 7.86
CA CYS A 158 6.41 -1.70 8.69
C CYS A 158 7.69 -1.09 8.10
N ALA A 159 8.61 -1.91 7.58
CA ALA A 159 9.87 -1.44 7.02
C ALA A 159 9.69 -0.67 5.70
N THR A 160 8.79 -1.15 4.83
CA THR A 160 8.59 -0.61 3.48
C THR A 160 7.53 0.48 3.39
N GLY A 161 6.60 0.52 4.33
CA GLY A 161 5.38 1.32 4.21
C GLY A 161 4.48 0.91 3.03
N ALA A 162 4.71 -0.25 2.42
CA ALA A 162 3.95 -0.71 1.26
C ALA A 162 2.47 -0.97 1.58
N ARG A 163 1.61 -0.96 0.56
CA ARG A 163 0.23 -1.41 0.70
C ARG A 163 0.19 -2.93 0.85
N GLY A 164 -0.81 -3.47 1.56
CA GLY A 164 -0.95 -4.92 1.76
C GLY A 164 -0.94 -5.73 0.47
N GLY A 165 -1.53 -5.22 -0.59
CA GLY A 165 -1.54 -5.85 -1.92
C GLY A 165 -0.18 -6.03 -2.60
N ILE A 166 0.91 -5.50 -2.02
CA ILE A 166 2.27 -5.75 -2.53
C ILE A 166 2.61 -7.24 -2.57
N THR A 167 2.09 -8.02 -1.66
CA THR A 167 2.36 -9.46 -1.59
C THR A 167 1.92 -10.24 -2.83
N GLU A 168 0.94 -9.72 -3.56
CA GLU A 168 0.46 -10.27 -4.82
C GLU A 168 1.37 -9.96 -6.02
N HIS A 169 2.34 -9.06 -5.84
CA HIS A 169 3.23 -8.60 -6.91
C HIS A 169 4.72 -8.86 -6.60
N LEU A 170 5.06 -9.23 -5.36
CA LEU A 170 6.43 -9.32 -4.91
C LEU A 170 7.03 -10.71 -5.14
N LYS A 171 8.03 -10.78 -6.03
CA LYS A 171 8.85 -11.97 -6.26
C LYS A 171 10.27 -11.77 -5.73
N MET A 172 11.00 -12.86 -5.49
CA MET A 172 12.37 -12.82 -4.99
C MET A 172 13.30 -11.95 -5.85
N LYS A 173 13.12 -11.93 -7.16
CA LYS A 173 13.90 -11.08 -8.09
C LYS A 173 13.71 -9.57 -7.88
N HIS A 174 12.66 -9.16 -7.15
CA HIS A 174 12.38 -7.75 -6.85
C HIS A 174 13.03 -7.27 -5.55
N ILE A 175 13.79 -8.14 -4.87
CA ILE A 175 14.57 -7.81 -3.68
C ILE A 175 16.04 -7.80 -4.07
N GLY A 176 16.69 -6.63 -3.96
CA GLY A 176 18.08 -6.41 -4.28
C GLY A 176 18.95 -6.38 -3.02
N GLU A 177 20.17 -6.94 -3.11
CA GLU A 177 21.16 -6.88 -2.04
C GLU A 177 21.89 -5.54 -2.06
N LEU A 178 22.09 -4.94 -0.88
CA LEU A 178 22.84 -3.70 -0.70
C LEU A 178 23.97 -3.90 0.31
N LYS A 179 25.08 -3.15 0.13
CA LYS A 179 26.30 -3.29 0.96
C LYS A 179 26.09 -2.87 2.42
N ASP A 180 25.05 -2.13 2.71
CA ASP A 180 24.87 -1.44 4.01
C ASP A 180 23.90 -2.16 4.96
N GLY A 181 23.68 -3.45 4.75
CA GLY A 181 22.81 -4.28 5.59
C GLY A 181 21.29 -4.03 5.40
N CYS A 182 20.90 -3.17 4.48
CA CYS A 182 19.54 -3.05 3.98
C CYS A 182 19.38 -3.86 2.69
N LYS A 183 18.14 -4.10 2.26
CA LYS A 183 17.85 -4.62 0.91
C LYS A 183 16.89 -3.66 0.21
N SER A 184 17.06 -3.48 -1.10
CA SER A 184 16.10 -2.72 -1.91
C SER A 184 14.90 -3.60 -2.29
N VAL A 185 13.74 -2.96 -2.47
CA VAL A 185 12.49 -3.63 -2.85
C VAL A 185 11.84 -2.85 -3.97
N LEU A 186 11.80 -3.46 -5.16
CA LEU A 186 11.03 -2.93 -6.29
C LEU A 186 9.57 -3.35 -6.15
N CYS A 187 8.75 -2.44 -5.67
CA CYS A 187 7.33 -2.65 -5.47
C CYS A 187 6.56 -2.48 -6.77
N TYR A 188 5.58 -3.36 -7.04
CA TYR A 188 4.70 -3.35 -8.21
C TYR A 188 5.46 -3.30 -9.54
N ALA A 189 6.57 -4.04 -9.63
CA ALA A 189 7.43 -4.09 -10.82
C ALA A 189 6.62 -4.32 -12.10
N ASP A 190 7.05 -3.64 -13.17
CA ASP A 190 6.42 -3.68 -14.50
C ASP A 190 4.97 -3.14 -14.54
N THR A 191 4.54 -2.38 -13.52
CA THR A 191 3.24 -1.70 -13.50
C THR A 191 3.39 -0.17 -13.47
N LYS A 192 2.30 0.53 -13.74
CA LYS A 192 2.26 2.01 -13.61
C LYS A 192 2.45 2.52 -12.18
N ASP A 193 2.30 1.64 -11.19
CA ASP A 193 2.40 1.95 -9.77
C ASP A 193 3.75 1.49 -9.18
N GLU A 194 4.74 1.20 -10.06
CA GLU A 194 6.09 0.80 -9.69
C GLU A 194 6.82 1.88 -8.90
N TYR A 195 7.49 1.47 -7.82
CA TYR A 195 8.38 2.32 -7.02
C TYR A 195 9.39 1.51 -6.24
N LEU A 196 10.48 2.17 -5.85
CA LEU A 196 11.56 1.60 -5.05
C LEU A 196 11.42 2.00 -3.58
N THR A 197 11.58 1.05 -2.67
CA THR A 197 11.69 1.25 -1.22
C THR A 197 12.74 0.28 -0.65
N PHE A 198 12.85 0.21 0.69
CA PHE A 198 13.88 -0.60 1.33
C PHE A 198 13.33 -1.38 2.53
N ILE A 199 14.05 -2.43 2.92
CA ILE A 199 13.86 -3.14 4.18
C ILE A 199 15.13 -3.03 5.01
N HIS A 200 14.96 -2.78 6.30
CA HIS A 200 16.02 -2.63 7.28
C HIS A 200 16.43 -3.99 7.89
N PRO A 201 17.59 -4.07 8.60
CA PRO A 201 18.13 -5.34 9.11
C PRO A 201 17.15 -6.20 9.92
N GLU A 202 16.34 -5.62 10.80
CA GLU A 202 15.35 -6.37 11.58
C GLU A 202 14.31 -7.07 10.68
N ALA A 203 13.79 -6.35 9.68
CA ALA A 203 12.83 -6.91 8.73
C ALA A 203 13.45 -7.96 7.82
N ILE A 204 14.75 -7.84 7.50
CA ILE A 204 15.49 -8.85 6.75
C ILE A 204 15.58 -10.14 7.54
N VAL A 205 15.93 -10.08 8.83
CA VAL A 205 15.99 -11.28 9.71
C VAL A 205 14.64 -11.99 9.74
N ALA A 206 13.54 -11.26 9.91
CA ALA A 206 12.21 -11.85 9.91
C ALA A 206 11.84 -12.49 8.55
N LEU A 207 12.24 -11.86 7.45
CA LEU A 207 12.04 -12.39 6.10
C LEU A 207 12.87 -13.65 5.86
N ASP A 208 14.16 -13.65 6.24
CA ASP A 208 15.06 -14.77 6.06
C ASP A 208 14.57 -15.99 6.89
N GLN A 209 14.06 -15.78 8.10
CA GLN A 209 13.43 -16.83 8.90
C GLN A 209 12.22 -17.45 8.19
N TRP A 210 11.38 -16.64 7.55
CA TRP A 210 10.27 -17.17 6.75
C TRP A 210 10.76 -17.98 5.55
N LEU A 211 11.75 -17.48 4.81
CA LEU A 211 12.33 -18.18 3.65
C LEU A 211 12.99 -19.50 4.06
N GLU A 212 13.63 -19.53 5.22
CA GLU A 212 14.23 -20.73 5.76
C GLU A 212 13.17 -21.80 6.10
N ILE A 213 12.05 -21.42 6.74
CA ILE A 213 10.92 -22.33 6.98
C ILE A 213 10.37 -22.90 5.67
N ARG A 214 10.32 -22.10 4.59
CA ARG A 214 9.90 -22.59 3.27
C ARG A 214 10.84 -23.67 2.75
N LYS A 215 12.16 -23.45 2.81
CA LYS A 215 13.16 -24.41 2.39
C LYS A 215 13.08 -25.70 3.21
N GLN A 216 12.93 -25.60 4.52
CA GLN A 216 12.76 -26.78 5.41
C GLN A 216 11.52 -27.60 5.09
N ARG A 217 10.47 -26.98 4.53
CA ARG A 217 9.28 -27.68 4.02
C ARG A 217 9.44 -28.28 2.62
N GLY A 218 10.63 -28.13 2.02
CA GLY A 218 10.93 -28.63 0.68
C GLY A 218 10.54 -27.69 -0.47
N ASP A 219 10.21 -26.43 -0.18
CA ASP A 219 9.92 -25.43 -1.23
C ASP A 219 11.21 -24.95 -1.89
N ILE A 220 11.23 -24.97 -3.24
CA ILE A 220 12.33 -24.45 -4.05
C ILE A 220 12.11 -22.94 -4.23
N VAL A 221 12.91 -22.16 -3.49
CA VAL A 221 12.86 -20.69 -3.57
C VAL A 221 13.88 -20.19 -4.56
N ASP A 222 13.43 -19.76 -5.73
CA ASP A 222 14.21 -19.17 -6.81
C ASP A 222 13.85 -17.70 -7.05
N LYS A 223 14.47 -17.07 -8.05
CA LYS A 223 14.22 -15.67 -8.43
C LYS A 223 12.77 -15.36 -8.82
N ASN A 224 12.02 -16.33 -9.32
CA ASN A 224 10.64 -16.16 -9.77
C ASN A 224 9.62 -16.54 -8.69
N SER A 225 10.07 -17.14 -7.60
CA SER A 225 9.21 -17.50 -6.46
C SER A 225 8.60 -16.27 -5.81
N TRP A 226 7.34 -16.38 -5.39
CA TRP A 226 6.69 -15.35 -4.58
C TRP A 226 7.37 -15.22 -3.23
N VAL A 227 7.58 -14.00 -2.74
CA VAL A 227 8.14 -13.76 -1.40
C VAL A 227 7.17 -14.23 -0.34
N PHE A 228 5.90 -13.86 -0.49
CA PHE A 228 4.81 -14.32 0.36
C PHE A 228 3.83 -15.14 -0.48
N CYS A 229 3.62 -16.39 -0.12
CA CYS A 229 2.79 -17.33 -0.86
C CYS A 229 1.87 -18.09 0.09
N HIS A 230 0.88 -18.80 -0.45
CA HIS A 230 0.10 -19.74 0.35
C HIS A 230 0.97 -20.90 0.82
N THR A 231 0.80 -21.34 2.07
CA THR A 231 1.62 -22.42 2.66
C THR A 231 1.38 -23.78 2.01
N ASN A 232 0.20 -24.01 1.43
CA ASN A 232 -0.18 -25.25 0.78
C ASN A 232 -0.04 -25.18 -0.76
N ASP A 233 0.16 -23.98 -1.31
CA ASP A 233 0.36 -23.76 -2.74
C ASP A 233 1.32 -22.58 -2.94
N THR A 234 2.61 -22.91 -3.01
CA THR A 234 3.67 -21.89 -3.15
C THR A 234 3.75 -21.28 -4.56
N SER A 235 2.98 -21.80 -5.51
CA SER A 235 2.84 -21.23 -6.85
C SER A 235 1.93 -19.99 -6.89
N SER A 236 1.11 -19.79 -5.85
CA SER A 236 0.16 -18.69 -5.73
C SER A 236 0.61 -17.67 -4.68
N PRO A 237 0.53 -16.35 -4.97
CA PRO A 237 0.87 -15.32 -4.00
C PRO A 237 -0.13 -15.28 -2.85
N LEU A 238 0.30 -14.76 -1.72
CA LEU A 238 -0.60 -14.48 -0.60
C LEU A 238 -1.39 -13.19 -0.90
N HIS A 239 -2.71 -13.29 -1.02
CA HIS A 239 -3.58 -12.15 -1.32
C HIS A 239 -3.77 -11.21 -0.13
N GLU A 240 -3.94 -9.91 -0.39
CA GLU A 240 -4.18 -8.89 0.64
C GLU A 240 -5.38 -9.24 1.53
N ALA A 241 -6.48 -9.73 0.93
CA ALA A 241 -7.67 -10.14 1.67
C ALA A 241 -7.39 -11.28 2.65
N ASP A 242 -6.51 -12.22 2.29
CA ASP A 242 -6.10 -13.32 3.18
C ASP A 242 -5.21 -12.81 4.32
N ILE A 243 -4.30 -11.87 4.03
CA ILE A 243 -3.47 -11.22 5.06
C ILE A 243 -4.36 -10.50 6.07
N ASP A 244 -5.25 -9.63 5.60
CA ASP A 244 -6.13 -8.87 6.47
C ASP A 244 -7.03 -9.79 7.31
N SER A 245 -7.66 -10.78 6.70
CA SER A 245 -8.53 -11.74 7.36
C SER A 245 -7.79 -12.56 8.44
N ARG A 246 -6.62 -13.11 8.09
CA ARG A 246 -5.82 -13.95 8.99
C ARG A 246 -5.16 -13.13 10.09
N LEU A 247 -4.61 -11.95 9.79
CA LEU A 247 -4.09 -11.05 10.81
C LEU A 247 -5.21 -10.55 11.71
N GLN A 248 -6.38 -10.21 11.19
CA GLN A 248 -7.53 -9.83 12.01
C GLN A 248 -7.92 -10.91 13.01
N SER A 249 -7.91 -12.17 12.58
CA SER A 249 -8.17 -13.31 13.46
C SER A 249 -7.14 -13.45 14.57
N LYS A 250 -5.85 -13.23 14.28
CA LYS A 250 -4.74 -13.38 15.23
C LYS A 250 -4.60 -12.18 16.18
N LEU A 251 -4.92 -10.99 15.68
CA LEU A 251 -4.82 -9.73 16.42
C LEU A 251 -6.12 -9.33 17.12
N LYS A 252 -7.02 -10.29 17.40
CA LYS A 252 -8.30 -10.01 18.08
C LYS A 252 -8.13 -9.41 19.47
N SER A 253 -7.08 -9.82 20.19
CA SER A 253 -6.78 -9.34 21.54
C SER A 253 -6.09 -7.97 21.56
N LEU A 254 -5.71 -7.45 20.41
CA LEU A 254 -5.03 -6.19 20.29
C LEU A 254 -6.03 -5.03 20.40
N ASP A 255 -5.76 -4.07 21.28
CA ASP A 255 -6.55 -2.85 21.36
C ASP A 255 -6.24 -1.92 20.19
N ARG A 256 -7.09 -1.98 19.18
CA ARG A 256 -7.03 -1.11 17.98
C ARG A 256 -8.03 0.05 18.02
N GLY A 257 -8.55 0.35 19.23
CA GLY A 257 -9.60 1.34 19.44
C GLY A 257 -11.00 0.78 19.19
N GLU A 258 -12.00 1.67 19.19
CA GLU A 258 -13.39 1.28 19.03
C GLU A 258 -13.72 0.78 17.60
N LEU A 259 -14.63 -0.19 17.53
CA LEU A 259 -15.19 -0.67 16.28
C LEU A 259 -16.43 0.16 15.90
N ILE A 260 -16.30 1.06 14.93
CA ILE A 260 -17.41 1.87 14.43
C ILE A 260 -17.58 1.64 12.93
N HIS A 261 -18.80 1.35 12.50
CA HIS A 261 -19.14 0.99 11.12
C HIS A 261 -18.22 -0.09 10.52
N GLY A 262 -17.89 -1.11 11.33
CA GLY A 262 -17.03 -2.23 10.91
C GLY A 262 -15.54 -1.89 10.79
N ARG A 263 -15.08 -0.73 11.29
CA ARG A 263 -13.67 -0.30 11.25
C ARG A 263 -13.18 0.09 12.64
N TYR A 264 -11.99 -0.39 12.98
CA TYR A 264 -11.23 0.04 14.15
C TYR A 264 -10.50 1.36 13.87
N ASP A 265 -10.09 2.07 14.92
CA ASP A 265 -9.26 3.28 14.80
C ASP A 265 -7.95 3.01 14.07
N ILE A 266 -7.37 1.83 14.27
CA ILE A 266 -6.14 1.37 13.62
C ILE A 266 -6.49 0.23 12.66
N ALA A 267 -6.33 0.47 11.36
CA ALA A 267 -6.47 -0.56 10.34
C ALA A 267 -5.26 -1.51 10.36
N ILE A 268 -5.46 -2.79 10.06
CA ILE A 268 -4.43 -3.83 10.21
C ILE A 268 -3.18 -3.51 9.39
N THR A 269 -3.23 -3.63 8.08
CA THR A 269 -2.08 -3.40 7.20
C THR A 269 -1.86 -1.91 6.96
N TYR A 270 -2.95 -1.15 6.80
CA TYR A 270 -2.87 0.28 6.51
C TYR A 270 -2.37 1.13 7.68
N GLY A 271 -2.56 0.67 8.92
CA GLY A 271 -1.99 1.31 10.12
C GLY A 271 -0.46 1.30 10.14
N MET A 272 0.17 0.22 9.64
CA MET A 272 1.63 0.10 9.49
C MET A 272 2.17 1.11 8.46
N ARG A 273 1.49 1.21 7.32
CA ARG A 273 1.81 2.19 6.29
C ARG A 273 1.71 3.64 6.80
N LYS A 274 0.72 3.94 7.66
CA LYS A 274 0.59 5.26 8.31
C LYS A 274 1.73 5.54 9.27
N LEU A 275 2.19 4.53 10.02
CA LEU A 275 3.34 4.68 10.89
C LEU A 275 4.59 5.04 10.09
N TRP A 276 4.87 4.32 9.02
CA TRP A 276 6.00 4.61 8.14
C TRP A 276 5.95 6.05 7.62
N ASN A 277 4.79 6.47 7.10
CA ASN A 277 4.59 7.83 6.59
C ASN A 277 4.76 8.90 7.68
N LEU A 278 4.26 8.63 8.89
CA LEU A 278 4.42 9.54 10.04
C LEU A 278 5.89 9.70 10.41
N ILE A 279 6.59 8.59 10.60
CA ILE A 279 8.01 8.58 10.99
C ILE A 279 8.85 9.26 9.91
N SER A 280 8.67 8.93 8.64
CA SER A 280 9.44 9.52 7.55
C SER A 280 9.25 11.04 7.41
N LYS A 281 8.08 11.57 7.82
CA LYS A 281 7.78 13.00 7.75
C LYS A 281 8.15 13.78 9.01
N LEU A 282 8.22 13.12 10.16
CA LEU A 282 8.57 13.74 11.43
C LEU A 282 10.07 13.64 11.76
N THR A 283 10.84 12.84 11.04
CA THR A 283 12.27 12.74 11.24
C THR A 283 12.96 13.93 10.60
N ASP A 284 13.74 14.66 11.41
CA ASP A 284 14.49 15.83 10.96
C ASP A 284 15.48 15.50 9.84
N GLY A 285 15.58 16.40 8.87
CA GLY A 285 16.50 16.27 7.75
C GLY A 285 16.09 15.28 6.67
N VAL A 286 14.92 14.62 6.76
CA VAL A 286 14.36 13.81 5.68
C VAL A 286 13.75 14.71 4.61
N ASN A 287 14.08 14.43 3.34
CA ASN A 287 13.46 15.12 2.21
C ASN A 287 12.04 14.55 1.95
N PRO A 288 10.96 15.34 2.15
CA PRO A 288 9.60 14.85 1.97
C PRO A 288 9.29 14.35 0.56
N HIS A 289 9.91 14.93 -0.46
CA HIS A 289 9.69 14.53 -1.87
C HIS A 289 10.29 13.14 -2.14
N LEU A 290 11.48 12.85 -1.61
CA LEU A 290 12.11 11.53 -1.74
C LEU A 290 11.37 10.48 -0.90
N SER A 291 10.89 10.84 0.29
CA SER A 291 10.02 9.99 1.10
C SER A 291 8.73 9.61 0.35
N GLU A 292 8.05 10.57 -0.29
CA GLU A 292 6.85 10.31 -1.09
C GLU A 292 7.13 9.39 -2.30
N LYS A 293 8.33 9.45 -2.90
CA LYS A 293 8.73 8.53 -3.97
C LYS A 293 8.83 7.09 -3.46
N MET A 294 9.42 6.86 -2.29
CA MET A 294 9.51 5.54 -1.64
C MET A 294 8.14 5.03 -1.15
N PHE A 295 7.15 5.88 -1.07
CA PHE A 295 5.82 5.58 -0.55
C PHE A 295 4.76 5.44 -1.66
N ALA A 296 5.09 5.77 -2.92
CA ALA A 296 4.17 5.82 -4.05
C ALA A 296 2.87 6.60 -3.75
N HIS A 297 3.00 7.74 -3.07
CA HIS A 297 1.88 8.60 -2.79
C HIS A 297 1.78 9.69 -3.85
N ASN A 298 0.78 9.59 -4.72
CA ASN A 298 0.49 10.61 -5.73
C ASN A 298 -0.24 11.79 -5.09
N SER A 299 0.47 12.63 -4.34
CA SER A 299 -0.12 13.89 -3.90
C SER A 299 -0.32 14.82 -5.10
N GLN A 300 -1.41 15.61 -5.08
CA GLN A 300 -1.70 16.53 -6.20
C GLN A 300 -0.59 17.59 -6.37
N SER A 301 0.09 17.97 -5.29
CA SER A 301 1.21 18.89 -5.30
C SER A 301 2.48 18.33 -5.96
N LEU A 302 2.61 16.99 -6.04
CA LEU A 302 3.78 16.31 -6.59
C LEU A 302 3.58 15.80 -8.02
N LYS A 303 2.46 16.08 -8.67
CA LYS A 303 2.21 15.60 -10.05
C LYS A 303 3.27 16.07 -11.04
N VAL A 304 3.78 17.27 -10.89
CA VAL A 304 4.85 17.81 -11.74
C VAL A 304 6.18 17.11 -11.44
N ASP A 305 6.50 16.87 -10.17
CA ASP A 305 7.72 16.19 -9.72
C ASP A 305 7.79 14.71 -10.13
N THR A 306 6.64 14.10 -10.47
CA THR A 306 6.62 12.71 -10.94
C THR A 306 7.43 12.51 -12.21
N PHE A 307 7.48 13.50 -13.08
CA PHE A 307 8.20 13.45 -14.35
C PHE A 307 9.65 13.93 -14.25
N TYR A 308 9.94 14.90 -13.38
CA TYR A 308 11.24 15.56 -13.30
C TYR A 308 12.14 15.00 -12.21
N LEU A 309 11.58 14.62 -11.04
CA LEU A 309 12.35 14.07 -9.95
C LEU A 309 12.51 12.55 -10.12
N LYS A 310 13.68 12.14 -10.63
CA LYS A 310 14.07 10.73 -10.79
C LYS A 310 15.28 10.44 -9.91
N PRO A 311 15.08 10.21 -8.60
CA PRO A 311 16.20 9.93 -7.70
C PRO A 311 16.84 8.57 -8.02
N THR A 312 18.14 8.48 -7.78
CA THR A 312 18.86 7.21 -7.84
C THR A 312 18.53 6.34 -6.62
N GLU A 313 18.78 5.03 -6.70
CA GLU A 313 18.63 4.11 -5.57
C GLU A 313 19.44 4.57 -4.35
N GLU A 314 20.67 5.05 -4.57
CA GLU A 314 21.56 5.54 -3.52
C GLU A 314 20.99 6.78 -2.81
N GLN A 315 20.40 7.71 -3.55
CA GLN A 315 19.75 8.89 -2.99
C GLN A 315 18.54 8.51 -2.13
N LEU A 316 17.72 7.57 -2.60
CA LEU A 316 16.59 7.06 -1.83
C LEU A 316 17.04 6.29 -0.58
N LEU A 317 18.09 5.45 -0.70
CA LEU A 317 18.66 4.73 0.43
C LEU A 317 19.21 5.68 1.49
N THR A 318 19.88 6.75 1.06
CA THR A 318 20.39 7.79 1.96
C THR A 318 19.26 8.44 2.76
N GLU A 319 18.14 8.75 2.13
CA GLU A 319 16.98 9.27 2.82
C GLU A 319 16.35 8.24 3.76
N TYR A 320 16.19 6.99 3.32
CA TYR A 320 15.67 5.90 4.15
C TYR A 320 16.50 5.69 5.41
N LYS A 321 17.84 5.79 5.30
CA LYS A 321 18.77 5.64 6.42
C LYS A 321 18.60 6.68 7.53
N LYS A 322 18.00 7.83 7.23
CA LYS A 322 17.77 8.88 8.24
C LYS A 322 16.71 8.45 9.26
N PHE A 323 15.74 7.62 8.87
CA PHE A 323 14.60 7.30 9.72
C PHE A 323 14.32 5.82 9.98
N TYR A 324 14.90 4.88 9.23
CA TYR A 324 14.51 3.46 9.35
C TYR A 324 14.72 2.87 10.75
N ARG A 325 15.65 3.42 11.55
CA ARG A 325 15.86 2.97 12.92
C ARG A 325 14.67 3.23 13.84
N GLU A 326 13.89 4.25 13.52
CA GLU A 326 12.62 4.54 14.23
C GLU A 326 11.50 3.55 13.86
N LEU A 327 11.68 2.79 12.77
CA LEU A 327 10.78 1.72 12.34
C LEU A 327 11.06 0.38 13.02
N TYR A 328 12.15 0.25 13.80
CA TYR A 328 12.44 -0.95 14.55
C TYR A 328 11.33 -1.23 15.58
N ILE A 329 10.88 -2.50 15.61
CA ILE A 329 9.79 -2.93 16.47
C ILE A 329 10.32 -3.59 17.73
N SER A 330 11.31 -4.51 17.62
CA SER A 330 11.84 -5.22 18.76
C SER A 330 12.69 -4.31 19.66
N GLU A 331 12.64 -4.57 20.95
CA GLU A 331 13.40 -3.83 21.94
C GLU A 331 14.91 -3.96 21.71
N GLU A 332 15.38 -5.14 21.30
CA GLU A 332 16.79 -5.39 21.02
C GLU A 332 17.33 -4.45 19.92
N TYR A 333 16.65 -4.34 18.77
CA TYR A 333 17.09 -3.47 17.68
C TYR A 333 16.99 -2.00 18.04
N ARG A 334 15.98 -1.62 18.81
CA ARG A 334 15.81 -0.24 19.29
C ARG A 334 16.93 0.15 20.25
N LEU A 335 17.28 -0.71 21.20
CA LEU A 335 18.38 -0.48 22.14
C LEU A 335 19.74 -0.41 21.40
N LYS A 336 19.97 -1.28 20.40
CA LYS A 336 21.16 -1.20 19.56
C LYS A 336 21.24 0.14 18.83
N ALA A 337 20.16 0.59 18.24
CA ALA A 337 20.09 1.88 17.54
C ALA A 337 20.34 3.07 18.47
N GLU A 338 19.80 3.02 19.68
CA GLU A 338 20.03 4.05 20.71
C GLU A 338 21.51 4.07 21.15
N LEU A 339 22.09 2.91 21.37
CA LEU A 339 23.51 2.79 21.72
C LEU A 339 24.41 3.34 20.61
N GLU A 340 24.15 2.99 19.36
CA GLU A 340 24.90 3.52 18.20
C GLU A 340 24.79 5.06 18.14
N ARG A 341 23.61 5.62 18.37
CA ARG A 341 23.39 7.07 18.40
C ARG A 341 24.17 7.74 19.51
N LYS A 342 24.14 7.18 20.72
CA LYS A 342 24.92 7.69 21.86
C LYS A 342 26.43 7.64 21.60
N ASN A 343 26.93 6.53 21.06
CA ASN A 343 28.33 6.38 20.72
C ASN A 343 28.76 7.40 19.66
N LYS A 344 27.94 7.64 18.64
CA LYS A 344 28.23 8.65 17.62
C LYS A 344 28.36 10.05 18.24
N ILE A 345 27.44 10.43 19.10
CA ILE A 345 27.50 11.73 19.83
C ILE A 345 28.77 11.82 20.69
N ILE A 346 29.16 10.74 21.37
CA ILE A 346 30.37 10.72 22.18
C ILE A 346 31.61 10.93 21.30
N ILE A 347 31.70 10.27 20.15
CA ILE A 347 32.80 10.41 19.21
C ILE A 347 32.87 11.84 18.68
N GLU A 348 31.75 12.40 18.21
CA GLU A 348 31.68 13.77 17.69
C GLU A 348 32.10 14.82 18.76
N ASN A 349 31.66 14.64 20.00
CA ASN A 349 32.06 15.49 21.11
C ASN A 349 33.56 15.38 21.43
N GLN A 350 34.12 14.16 21.32
CA GLN A 350 35.56 13.96 21.55
C GLN A 350 36.39 14.62 20.44
N GLU A 351 36.00 14.44 19.18
CA GLU A 351 36.67 15.11 18.05
C GLU A 351 36.61 16.64 18.16
N GLU A 352 35.49 17.18 18.62
CA GLU A 352 35.37 18.62 18.82
C GLU A 352 36.29 19.11 19.96
N LYS A 353 36.41 18.37 21.07
CA LYS A 353 37.34 18.66 22.15
C LYS A 353 38.80 18.64 21.67
N ASP A 354 39.15 17.63 20.91
CA ASP A 354 40.50 17.46 20.36
C ASP A 354 40.85 18.62 19.41
N ARG A 355 39.93 19.03 18.54
CA ARG A 355 40.10 20.23 17.68
C ARG A 355 40.31 21.52 18.50
N ARG A 356 39.54 21.69 19.60
CA ARG A 356 39.69 22.84 20.49
C ARG A 356 41.05 22.86 21.21
N LEU A 357 41.51 21.70 21.66
CA LEU A 357 42.82 21.53 22.27
C LEU A 357 43.96 21.92 21.30
N VAL A 358 43.94 21.38 20.08
CA VAL A 358 44.94 21.72 19.04
C VAL A 358 44.95 23.22 18.74
N ASN A 359 43.78 23.86 18.64
CA ASN A 359 43.70 25.30 18.44
C ASN A 359 44.24 26.10 19.63
N GLN A 360 44.00 25.66 20.86
CA GLN A 360 44.56 26.30 22.07
C GLN A 360 46.08 26.14 22.14
N GLU A 361 46.61 24.97 21.84
CA GLU A 361 48.08 24.71 21.79
C GLU A 361 48.75 25.61 20.74
N SER A 362 48.16 25.72 19.53
CA SER A 362 48.66 26.64 18.50
C SER A 362 48.72 28.09 18.97
N ARG A 363 47.64 28.53 19.65
CA ARG A 363 47.56 29.90 20.15
C ARG A 363 48.52 30.19 21.31
N ILE A 364 48.76 29.19 22.16
CA ILE A 364 49.78 29.28 23.22
C ILE A 364 51.20 29.39 22.58
N ALA A 365 51.50 28.57 21.58
CA ALA A 365 52.78 28.61 20.87
C ALA A 365 53.01 29.98 20.18
N GLU A 366 51.96 30.56 19.58
CA GLU A 366 52.04 31.92 19.01
C GLU A 366 52.31 33.01 20.08
N LEU A 367 51.64 32.93 21.23
CA LEU A 367 51.83 33.84 22.34
C LEU A 367 53.22 33.70 22.95
N GLU A 368 53.73 32.47 23.14
CA GLU A 368 55.08 32.22 23.60
C GLU A 368 56.13 32.80 22.64
N LYS A 369 55.91 32.65 21.32
CA LYS A 369 56.77 33.25 20.31
C LYS A 369 56.78 34.77 20.34
N ALA A 370 55.60 35.36 20.53
CA ALA A 370 55.45 36.83 20.70
C ALA A 370 56.14 37.31 21.97
N LEU A 371 55.99 36.62 23.10
CA LEU A 371 56.64 36.95 24.38
C LEU A 371 58.18 36.89 24.27
N LYS A 372 58.72 35.85 23.64
CA LYS A 372 60.15 35.72 23.37
C LYS A 372 60.72 36.85 22.51
N ASN A 373 59.92 37.41 21.62
CA ASN A 373 60.32 38.54 20.82
C ASN A 373 60.29 39.88 21.63
N PHE A 374 59.36 40.05 22.59
CA PHE A 374 59.31 41.19 23.50
C PHE A 374 60.42 41.19 24.53
N THR A 375 60.96 40.07 24.98
CA THR A 375 62.02 39.94 25.95
C THR A 375 63.44 40.14 25.38
N LYS A 376 63.57 40.33 24.06
CA LYS A 376 64.83 40.58 23.37
C LYS A 376 65.17 42.05 23.15
N TYR A 377 64.33 42.95 23.64
CA TYR A 377 64.58 44.40 23.69
C TYR A 377 64.70 44.79 25.12
#